data_e52ee7caa62288fbbc668b1ac2dc7c67
#
_entry.id   e52ee7caa62288fbbc668b1ac2dc7c67
#
_cell.length_a   1.000
_cell.length_b   1.000
_cell.length_c   1.000
_cell.angle_alpha   90.00
_cell.angle_beta   90.00
_cell.angle_gamma   90.00
#
_symmetry.space_group_name_H-M   'P 1'
#
loop_
_entity.id
_entity.type
_entity.pdbx_description
1 polymer ?
#
loop_
_entity_poly.entity_id
_entity_poly.type
_entity_poly.pdbx_seq_one_letter_code
_entity_poly.pdbx_strand_id
1 'polypeptide(L)'
;MGLMALKALMILSIGRLSRNSVHKKAFTLIEVTLVSVIILILITLSMPLFRRTYEDLKITSCAKDISQIIHFSRERAIFERRNYRIIIDTESNTYQILVHDEEGDGFKPLADRWGRMFHIPKDIEIRTDKKQINFLPGGVSDSAVICIIRENRTYSITLDGSTGSIKVDDKTE
;
A
#
# COMPACT_ATOMS: atom_id res chain seq x y z
N MET A 1 -42.22 -6.53 -76.58
CA MET A 1 -41.14 -5.53 -76.42
C MET A 1 -41.38 -4.58 -75.20
N GLY A 2 -41.75 -5.09 -74.09
CA GLY A 2 -42.10 -4.24 -72.92
C GLY A 2 -41.35 -4.60 -71.63
N LEU A 3 -40.60 -5.70 -71.62
CA LEU A 3 -40.03 -6.18 -70.35
C LEU A 3 -38.55 -5.84 -70.17
N MET A 4 -37.82 -5.37 -71.18
CA MET A 4 -36.41 -4.97 -71.14
C MET A 4 -36.23 -3.50 -70.70
N ALA A 5 -37.22 -2.62 -70.90
CA ALA A 5 -37.16 -1.23 -70.58
C ALA A 5 -37.33 -0.99 -69.04
N LEU A 6 -38.06 -1.88 -68.35
CA LEU A 6 -38.34 -1.74 -66.94
C LEU A 6 -37.14 -2.14 -66.07
N LYS A 7 -36.25 -3.02 -66.54
CA LYS A 7 -35.02 -3.41 -65.83
C LYS A 7 -33.91 -2.38 -65.91
N ALA A 8 -33.89 -1.54 -66.93
CA ALA A 8 -32.90 -0.47 -67.10
C ALA A 8 -33.18 0.73 -66.17
N LEU A 9 -34.46 0.96 -65.83
CA LEU A 9 -34.82 2.09 -64.96
C LEU A 9 -34.55 1.82 -63.43
N MET A 10 -34.51 0.53 -63.09
CA MET A 10 -34.33 0.13 -61.68
C MET A 10 -32.85 0.10 -61.23
N ILE A 11 -31.91 0.16 -62.15
CA ILE A 11 -30.45 0.13 -61.87
C ILE A 11 -29.88 1.55 -61.67
N LEU A 12 -30.56 2.60 -62.08
CA LEU A 12 -30.08 3.98 -61.97
C LEU A 12 -30.45 4.66 -60.64
N SER A 13 -31.21 3.99 -59.77
CA SER A 13 -31.67 4.57 -58.49
C SER A 13 -30.80 4.18 -57.27
N ILE A 14 -29.76 3.36 -57.45
CA ILE A 14 -28.88 2.96 -56.33
C ILE A 14 -27.51 3.66 -56.52
N GLY A 15 -27.42 4.94 -56.29
CA GLY A 15 -26.20 5.66 -56.52
C GLY A 15 -26.08 7.01 -55.85
N ARG A 16 -26.81 7.25 -54.75
CA ARG A 16 -26.53 8.44 -53.94
C ARG A 16 -26.39 8.04 -52.48
N LEU A 17 -25.36 7.24 -52.20
CA LEU A 17 -24.79 7.18 -50.87
C LEU A 17 -24.26 8.57 -50.55
N SER A 18 -25.04 9.31 -49.76
CA SER A 18 -24.62 10.55 -49.15
C SER A 18 -23.35 10.25 -48.37
N ARG A 19 -22.20 10.60 -48.97
CA ARG A 19 -20.93 10.59 -48.30
C ARG A 19 -20.97 11.74 -47.29
N ASN A 20 -21.54 11.47 -46.10
CA ASN A 20 -21.29 12.36 -44.94
C ASN A 20 -19.80 12.45 -44.76
N SER A 21 -19.22 13.46 -45.32
CA SER A 21 -17.84 13.87 -45.03
C SER A 21 -17.82 14.31 -43.56
N VAL A 22 -17.56 13.36 -42.66
CA VAL A 22 -17.13 13.67 -41.29
C VAL A 22 -15.84 14.49 -41.49
N HIS A 23 -15.95 15.80 -41.34
CA HIS A 23 -14.81 16.67 -41.28
C HIS A 23 -13.94 16.19 -40.10
N LYS A 24 -12.99 15.32 -40.38
CA LYS A 24 -11.91 15.00 -39.45
C LYS A 24 -11.11 16.27 -39.31
N LYS A 25 -11.43 17.06 -38.28
CA LYS A 25 -10.59 18.18 -37.88
C LYS A 25 -9.22 17.62 -37.54
N ALA A 26 -8.26 17.79 -38.43
CA ALA A 26 -6.88 17.46 -38.18
C ALA A 26 -6.32 18.51 -37.20
N PHE A 27 -5.70 18.06 -36.14
CA PHE A 27 -5.03 18.94 -35.19
C PHE A 27 -3.86 19.67 -35.91
N THR A 28 -3.74 20.95 -35.63
CA THR A 28 -2.62 21.72 -36.13
C THR A 28 -1.37 21.39 -35.31
N LEU A 29 -0.20 21.52 -35.93
CA LEU A 29 1.08 21.30 -35.25
C LEU A 29 1.23 22.23 -34.02
N ILE A 30 0.75 23.49 -34.18
CA ILE A 30 0.79 24.46 -33.07
C ILE A 30 -0.12 24.07 -31.90
N GLU A 31 -1.26 23.45 -32.15
CA GLU A 31 -2.17 23.02 -31.11
C GLU A 31 -1.56 21.87 -30.28
N VAL A 32 -0.91 20.90 -30.96
CA VAL A 32 -0.21 19.80 -30.28
C VAL A 32 0.97 20.32 -29.47
N THR A 33 1.75 21.27 -29.98
CA THR A 33 2.88 21.85 -29.24
C THR A 33 2.39 22.65 -28.03
N LEU A 34 1.33 23.45 -28.19
CA LEU A 34 0.73 24.21 -27.08
C LEU A 34 0.24 23.28 -25.95
N VAL A 35 -0.50 22.22 -26.30
CA VAL A 35 -1.00 21.23 -25.34
C VAL A 35 0.17 20.53 -24.64
N SER A 36 1.21 20.16 -25.38
CA SER A 36 2.41 19.54 -24.82
C SER A 36 3.11 20.43 -23.79
N VAL A 37 3.24 21.73 -24.09
CA VAL A 37 3.83 22.71 -23.14
C VAL A 37 2.98 22.82 -21.89
N ILE A 38 1.67 22.92 -22.01
CA ILE A 38 0.76 22.98 -20.85
C ILE A 38 0.89 21.74 -19.97
N ILE A 39 0.92 20.54 -20.58
CA ILE A 39 1.08 19.29 -19.85
C ILE A 39 2.43 19.26 -19.10
N LEU A 40 3.52 19.69 -19.73
CA LEU A 40 4.84 19.77 -19.09
C LEU A 40 4.83 20.70 -17.88
N ILE A 41 4.19 21.85 -17.98
CA ILE A 41 4.04 22.80 -16.85
C ILE A 41 3.25 22.14 -15.71
N LEU A 42 2.12 21.51 -16.00
CA LEU A 42 1.29 20.84 -14.99
C LEU A 42 2.04 19.72 -14.27
N ILE A 43 2.79 18.88 -15.01
CA ILE A 43 3.61 17.80 -14.44
C ILE A 43 4.66 18.40 -13.49
N THR A 44 5.35 19.45 -13.91
CA THR A 44 6.42 20.07 -13.13
C THR A 44 5.91 20.64 -11.81
N LEU A 45 4.72 21.25 -11.82
CA LEU A 45 4.08 21.78 -10.60
C LEU A 45 3.52 20.68 -9.68
N SER A 46 3.07 19.55 -10.24
CA SER A 46 2.48 18.46 -9.47
C SER A 46 3.52 17.61 -8.74
N MET A 47 4.74 17.52 -9.26
CA MET A 47 5.77 16.60 -8.76
C MET A 47 6.15 16.82 -7.27
N PRO A 48 6.36 18.07 -6.77
CA PRO A 48 6.72 18.29 -5.36
C PRO A 48 5.59 17.93 -4.38
N LEU A 49 4.33 18.14 -4.76
CA LEU A 49 3.18 17.77 -3.94
C LEU A 49 3.06 16.25 -3.82
N PHE A 50 3.27 15.54 -4.93
CA PHE A 50 3.16 14.07 -4.95
C PHE A 50 4.24 13.41 -4.09
N ARG A 51 5.44 13.96 -4.08
CA ARG A 51 6.56 13.45 -3.29
C ARG A 51 6.27 13.54 -1.79
N ARG A 52 5.79 14.66 -1.29
CA ARG A 52 5.41 14.83 0.13
C ARG A 52 4.33 13.84 0.56
N THR A 53 3.26 13.73 -0.21
CA THR A 53 2.16 12.79 0.07
C THR A 53 2.64 11.34 0.09
N TYR A 54 3.52 10.96 -0.83
CA TYR A 54 4.08 9.61 -0.87
C TYR A 54 4.94 9.30 0.37
N GLU A 55 5.71 10.26 0.82
CA GLU A 55 6.55 10.15 2.00
C GLU A 55 5.72 10.02 3.27
N ASP A 56 4.63 10.77 3.39
CA ASP A 56 3.68 10.69 4.49
C ASP A 56 2.96 9.34 4.54
N LEU A 57 2.55 8.83 3.40
CA LEU A 57 1.93 7.51 3.30
C LEU A 57 2.87 6.39 3.74
N LYS A 58 4.15 6.51 3.46
CA LYS A 58 5.14 5.48 3.77
C LYS A 58 5.34 5.28 5.26
N ILE A 59 5.49 6.36 6.03
CA ILE A 59 5.64 6.27 7.49
C ILE A 59 4.34 5.81 8.15
N THR A 60 3.19 6.34 7.70
CA THR A 60 1.87 5.92 8.20
C THR A 60 1.60 4.44 7.92
N SER A 61 1.96 3.95 6.73
CA SER A 61 1.83 2.54 6.38
C SER A 61 2.71 1.67 7.26
N CYS A 62 3.96 2.07 7.50
CA CYS A 62 4.87 1.34 8.39
C CYS A 62 4.32 1.24 9.82
N ALA A 63 3.78 2.34 10.38
CA ALA A 63 3.16 2.34 11.70
C ALA A 63 1.93 1.42 11.75
N LYS A 64 1.12 1.43 10.71
CA LYS A 64 -0.05 0.57 10.59
C LYS A 64 0.34 -0.90 10.47
N ASP A 65 1.35 -1.23 9.68
CA ASP A 65 1.83 -2.60 9.49
C ASP A 65 2.34 -3.19 10.81
N ILE A 66 3.14 -2.44 11.57
CA ILE A 66 3.62 -2.87 12.88
C ILE A 66 2.47 -3.05 13.87
N SER A 67 1.52 -2.12 13.90
CA SER A 67 0.33 -2.23 14.75
C SER A 67 -0.51 -3.47 14.40
N GLN A 68 -0.69 -3.75 13.11
CA GLN A 68 -1.42 -4.95 12.65
C GLN A 68 -0.72 -6.25 13.05
N ILE A 69 0.60 -6.29 13.00
CA ILE A 69 1.39 -7.46 13.40
C ILE A 69 1.30 -7.70 14.90
N ILE A 70 1.29 -6.65 15.72
CA ILE A 70 1.07 -6.75 17.16
C ILE A 70 -0.32 -7.32 17.45
N HIS A 71 -1.37 -6.79 16.81
CA HIS A 71 -2.73 -7.32 16.92
C HIS A 71 -2.81 -8.78 16.51
N PHE A 72 -2.26 -9.10 15.34
CA PHE A 72 -2.25 -10.46 14.81
C PHE A 72 -1.56 -11.44 15.76
N SER A 73 -0.39 -11.09 16.29
CA SER A 73 0.35 -11.96 17.21
C SER A 73 -0.40 -12.21 18.51
N ARG A 74 -1.08 -11.19 19.03
CA ARG A 74 -1.93 -11.32 20.22
C ARG A 74 -3.14 -12.20 19.96
N GLU A 75 -3.88 -11.97 18.88
CA GLU A 75 -5.05 -12.77 18.51
C GLU A 75 -4.68 -14.25 18.29
N ARG A 76 -3.57 -14.49 17.60
CA ARG A 76 -3.04 -15.86 17.40
C ARG A 76 -2.65 -16.51 18.70
N ALA A 77 -1.99 -15.80 19.63
CA ALA A 77 -1.63 -16.34 20.93
C ALA A 77 -2.86 -16.81 21.72
N ILE A 78 -3.95 -16.04 21.67
CA ILE A 78 -5.22 -16.38 22.33
C ILE A 78 -5.89 -17.57 21.63
N PHE A 79 -6.00 -17.51 20.30
CA PHE A 79 -6.75 -18.50 19.52
C PHE A 79 -6.06 -19.87 19.51
N GLU A 80 -4.74 -19.90 19.28
CA GLU A 80 -3.97 -21.14 19.22
C GLU A 80 -3.51 -21.63 20.61
N ARG A 81 -3.72 -20.84 21.66
CA ARG A 81 -3.26 -21.09 23.03
C ARG A 81 -1.76 -21.38 23.13
N ARG A 82 -0.97 -20.64 22.34
CA ARG A 82 0.49 -20.76 22.25
C ARG A 82 1.15 -19.41 22.52
N ASN A 83 2.39 -19.44 22.98
CA ASN A 83 3.16 -18.22 23.14
C ASN A 83 3.67 -17.74 21.78
N TYR A 84 3.45 -16.46 21.51
CA TYR A 84 3.98 -15.76 20.33
C TYR A 84 4.98 -14.72 20.78
N ARG A 85 5.91 -14.41 19.89
CA ARG A 85 6.94 -13.40 20.12
C ARG A 85 7.17 -12.60 18.86
N ILE A 86 7.24 -11.29 18.99
CA ILE A 86 7.76 -10.41 17.95
C ILE A 86 9.19 -10.04 18.32
N ILE A 87 10.11 -10.19 17.38
CA ILE A 87 11.48 -9.69 17.50
C ILE A 87 11.60 -8.48 16.57
N ILE A 88 12.12 -7.38 17.09
CA ILE A 88 12.41 -6.15 16.34
C ILE A 88 13.93 -5.96 16.39
N ASP A 89 14.55 -6.07 15.23
CA ASP A 89 15.98 -5.79 15.05
C ASP A 89 16.16 -4.41 14.46
N THR A 90 16.57 -3.48 15.31
CA THR A 90 16.79 -2.09 14.93
C THR A 90 18.09 -1.88 14.13
N GLU A 91 19.03 -2.83 14.15
CA GLU A 91 20.28 -2.74 13.40
C GLU A 91 20.09 -3.15 11.95
N SER A 92 19.38 -4.25 11.74
CA SER A 92 19.06 -4.73 10.39
C SER A 92 17.78 -4.15 9.81
N ASN A 93 17.06 -3.30 10.57
CA ASN A 93 15.75 -2.76 10.23
C ASN A 93 14.76 -3.85 9.80
N THR A 94 14.64 -4.89 10.64
CA THR A 94 13.72 -5.99 10.38
C THR A 94 12.90 -6.34 11.61
N TYR A 95 11.76 -6.97 11.37
CA TYR A 95 10.98 -7.60 12.42
C TYR A 95 10.39 -8.92 11.96
N GLN A 96 10.14 -9.83 12.92
CA GLN A 96 9.67 -11.17 12.64
C GLN A 96 8.77 -11.69 13.75
N ILE A 97 7.76 -12.48 13.35
CA ILE A 97 6.89 -13.20 14.29
C ILE A 97 7.41 -14.62 14.48
N LEU A 98 7.55 -15.00 15.74
CA LEU A 98 7.91 -16.34 16.16
C LEU A 98 6.79 -16.94 16.99
N VAL A 99 6.70 -18.27 16.95
CA VAL A 99 5.79 -19.05 17.79
C VAL A 99 6.61 -20.03 18.62
N HIS A 100 6.16 -20.32 19.84
CA HIS A 100 6.79 -21.30 20.70
C HIS A 100 6.77 -22.68 20.05
N ASP A 101 7.90 -23.35 20.04
CA ASP A 101 8.03 -24.70 19.50
C ASP A 101 7.56 -25.73 20.55
N GLU A 102 6.57 -26.53 20.21
CA GLU A 102 6.04 -27.57 21.13
C GLU A 102 6.96 -28.78 21.24
N GLU A 103 7.80 -29.02 20.23
CA GLU A 103 8.74 -30.11 20.18
C GLU A 103 10.14 -29.75 20.71
N GLY A 104 10.38 -28.44 20.91
CA GLY A 104 11.65 -27.88 21.34
C GLY A 104 11.50 -26.80 22.41
N ASP A 105 12.59 -26.49 23.09
CA ASP A 105 12.62 -25.46 24.14
C ASP A 105 12.98 -24.09 23.55
N GLY A 106 12.15 -23.61 22.59
CA GLY A 106 12.49 -22.38 21.90
C GLY A 106 11.34 -21.74 21.11
N PHE A 107 11.70 -20.77 20.31
CA PHE A 107 10.80 -20.09 19.37
C PHE A 107 11.27 -20.33 17.94
N LYS A 108 10.35 -20.63 17.06
CA LYS A 108 10.59 -20.79 15.62
C LYS A 108 9.78 -19.80 14.81
N PRO A 109 10.23 -19.41 13.60
CA PRO A 109 9.42 -18.62 12.69
C PRO A 109 8.07 -19.30 12.40
N LEU A 110 7.02 -18.50 12.31
CA LEU A 110 5.70 -19.03 11.92
C LEU A 110 5.78 -19.63 10.52
N ALA A 111 5.14 -20.76 10.29
CA ALA A 111 5.24 -21.50 9.02
C ALA A 111 4.52 -20.82 7.84
N ASP A 112 3.67 -19.84 8.13
CA ASP A 112 2.89 -19.11 7.13
C ASP A 112 3.61 -17.82 6.64
N ARG A 113 2.91 -17.06 5.80
CA ARG A 113 3.42 -15.78 5.26
C ARG A 113 3.80 -14.75 6.33
N TRP A 114 3.28 -14.89 7.55
CA TRP A 114 3.50 -13.96 8.65
C TRP A 114 4.78 -14.26 9.43
N GLY A 115 5.33 -15.46 9.30
CA GLY A 115 6.62 -15.82 9.90
C GLY A 115 7.84 -15.40 9.09
N ARG A 116 7.64 -14.80 7.90
CA ARG A 116 8.73 -14.22 7.13
C ARG A 116 9.33 -13.01 7.85
N MET A 117 10.57 -12.72 7.54
CA MET A 117 11.23 -11.50 7.98
C MET A 117 10.67 -10.30 7.18
N PHE A 118 10.17 -9.32 7.88
CA PHE A 118 9.67 -8.07 7.30
C PHE A 118 10.77 -7.02 7.38
N HIS A 119 10.90 -6.24 6.30
CA HIS A 119 11.90 -5.19 6.21
C HIS A 119 11.23 -3.83 6.36
N ILE A 120 11.83 -3.00 7.19
CA ILE A 120 11.47 -1.61 7.38
C ILE A 120 12.23 -0.78 6.33
N PRO A 121 11.59 0.18 5.68
CA PRO A 121 12.28 1.05 4.73
C PRO A 121 13.49 1.74 5.36
N LYS A 122 14.61 1.82 4.64
CA LYS A 122 15.88 2.36 5.14
C LYS A 122 15.82 3.82 5.60
N ASP A 123 14.85 4.57 5.12
CA ASP A 123 14.60 5.97 5.44
C ASP A 123 13.70 6.15 6.67
N ILE A 124 13.33 5.04 7.34
CA ILE A 124 12.55 5.03 8.58
C ILE A 124 13.41 4.44 9.69
N GLU A 125 13.58 5.20 10.77
CA GLU A 125 14.25 4.75 11.99
C GLU A 125 13.21 4.20 12.97
N ILE A 126 13.50 3.03 13.56
CA ILE A 126 12.69 2.48 14.65
C ILE A 126 13.49 2.53 15.95
N ARG A 127 12.85 3.08 16.97
CA ARG A 127 13.33 3.02 18.35
C ARG A 127 12.29 2.27 19.19
N THR A 128 12.75 1.33 19.98
CA THR A 128 11.89 0.56 20.88
C THR A 128 12.57 0.39 22.23
N ASP A 129 11.77 0.39 23.28
CA ASP A 129 12.23 0.06 24.63
C ASP A 129 12.49 -1.43 24.82
N LYS A 130 11.86 -2.28 23.96
CA LYS A 130 12.03 -3.72 23.97
C LYS A 130 12.28 -4.29 22.59
N LYS A 131 13.38 -5.01 22.42
CA LYS A 131 13.69 -5.73 21.18
C LYS A 131 12.80 -6.98 20.97
N GLN A 132 12.19 -7.47 22.04
CA GLN A 132 11.32 -8.65 22.03
C GLN A 132 10.04 -8.37 22.80
N ILE A 133 8.91 -8.72 22.21
CA ILE A 133 7.58 -8.56 22.80
C ILE A 133 6.90 -9.93 22.80
N ASN A 134 6.59 -10.46 23.99
CA ASN A 134 5.94 -11.74 24.17
C ASN A 134 4.42 -11.57 24.31
N PHE A 135 3.68 -12.48 23.73
CA PHE A 135 2.23 -12.58 23.81
C PHE A 135 1.85 -13.94 24.38
N LEU A 136 1.10 -13.93 25.46
CA LEU A 136 0.68 -15.12 26.17
C LEU A 136 -0.74 -15.57 25.78
N PRO A 137 -1.09 -16.84 25.90
CA PRO A 137 -2.42 -17.37 25.57
C PRO A 137 -3.57 -16.70 26.30
N GLY A 138 -3.33 -16.13 27.48
CA GLY A 138 -4.31 -15.38 28.25
C GLY A 138 -4.61 -13.97 27.73
N GLY A 139 -4.00 -13.56 26.62
CA GLY A 139 -4.17 -12.21 26.04
C GLY A 139 -3.30 -11.13 26.71
N VAL A 140 -2.52 -11.51 27.70
CA VAL A 140 -1.50 -10.64 28.32
C VAL A 140 -0.26 -10.61 27.43
N SER A 141 0.39 -9.47 27.37
CA SER A 141 1.64 -9.29 26.63
C SER A 141 2.65 -8.46 27.43
N ASP A 142 3.84 -8.34 26.90
CA ASP A 142 4.77 -7.33 27.39
C ASP A 142 4.27 -5.94 27.01
N SER A 143 4.38 -4.98 27.94
CA SER A 143 4.20 -3.57 27.57
C SER A 143 5.41 -3.10 26.78
N ALA A 144 5.19 -2.35 25.71
CA ALA A 144 6.24 -1.83 24.86
C ALA A 144 5.87 -0.50 24.24
N VAL A 145 6.89 0.30 23.96
CA VAL A 145 6.75 1.55 23.19
C VAL A 145 7.65 1.46 21.97
N ILE A 146 7.04 1.62 20.80
CA ILE A 146 7.74 1.59 19.51
C ILE A 146 7.55 2.95 18.85
N CYS A 147 8.66 3.68 18.67
CA CYS A 147 8.68 4.94 17.95
C CYS A 147 9.20 4.73 16.53
N ILE A 148 8.43 5.20 15.57
CA ILE A 148 8.73 5.15 14.14
C ILE A 148 9.02 6.59 13.73
N ILE A 149 10.25 6.87 13.33
CA ILE A 149 10.75 8.21 13.11
C ILE A 149 11.19 8.35 11.65
N ARG A 150 10.76 9.43 11.03
CA ARG A 150 11.21 9.82 9.71
C ARG A 150 11.24 11.33 9.58
N GLU A 151 12.42 11.91 9.40
CA GLU A 151 12.59 13.36 9.34
C GLU A 151 11.92 14.07 10.54
N ASN A 152 10.89 14.88 10.30
CA ASN A 152 10.18 15.63 11.33
C ASN A 152 8.89 14.95 11.81
N ARG A 153 8.65 13.68 11.42
CA ARG A 153 7.45 12.93 11.81
C ARG A 153 7.81 11.78 12.72
N THR A 154 7.04 11.64 13.78
CA THR A 154 7.18 10.54 14.74
C THR A 154 5.83 9.92 15.04
N TYR A 155 5.69 8.63 14.78
CA TYR A 155 4.57 7.83 15.25
C TYR A 155 5.01 7.03 16.46
N SER A 156 4.21 7.07 17.53
CA SER A 156 4.42 6.29 18.74
C SER A 156 3.34 5.23 18.86
N ILE A 157 3.74 3.96 18.86
CA ILE A 157 2.86 2.82 19.11
C ILE A 157 3.10 2.39 20.57
N THR A 158 2.09 2.54 21.41
CA THR A 158 2.14 2.13 22.81
C THR A 158 1.28 0.89 23.00
N LEU A 159 1.91 -0.19 23.43
CA LEU A 159 1.26 -1.46 23.80
C LEU A 159 1.17 -1.55 25.32
N ASP A 160 -0.04 -1.62 25.84
CA ASP A 160 -0.30 -1.94 27.24
C ASP A 160 -0.42 -3.45 27.40
N GLY A 161 0.53 -4.06 28.08
CA GLY A 161 0.61 -5.50 28.25
C GLY A 161 -0.51 -6.09 29.09
N SER A 162 -1.12 -5.32 29.99
CA SER A 162 -2.19 -5.80 30.89
C SER A 162 -3.54 -5.87 30.17
N THR A 163 -3.87 -4.84 29.41
CA THR A 163 -5.14 -4.74 28.67
C THR A 163 -5.02 -5.23 27.24
N GLY A 164 -3.79 -5.28 26.71
CA GLY A 164 -3.49 -5.51 25.30
C GLY A 164 -3.97 -4.38 24.40
N SER A 165 -4.21 -3.19 24.97
CA SER A 165 -4.60 -2.01 24.22
C SER A 165 -3.41 -1.49 23.43
N ILE A 166 -3.65 -1.16 22.16
CA ILE A 166 -2.66 -0.58 21.27
C ILE A 166 -3.12 0.84 20.93
N LYS A 167 -2.29 1.82 21.26
CA LYS A 167 -2.51 3.23 20.89
C LYS A 167 -1.45 3.63 19.87
N VAL A 168 -1.89 4.30 18.83
CA VAL A 168 -1.01 4.87 17.81
C VAL A 168 -1.21 6.38 17.84
N ASP A 169 -0.19 7.09 18.29
CA ASP A 169 -0.19 8.55 18.39
C ASP A 169 0.73 9.15 17.33
N ASP A 170 0.23 10.12 16.59
CA ASP A 170 1.04 10.95 15.69
C ASP A 170 1.60 12.12 16.49
N LYS A 171 2.92 12.17 16.64
CA LYS A 171 3.66 13.25 17.30
C LYS A 171 4.40 14.06 16.24
N THR A 172 3.65 14.71 15.37
CA THR A 172 4.24 15.68 14.44
C THR A 172 4.58 16.96 15.20
N GLU A 173 5.85 17.34 15.29
CA GLU A 173 6.30 18.65 15.73
C GLU A 173 6.24 19.70 14.61
#